data_9296d9481aee4bb8ace7544a0884d409
#
_entry.id   9296d9481aee4bb8ace7544a0884d409
#
_cell.length_a   1.000
_cell.length_b   1.000
_cell.length_c   1.000
_cell.angle_alpha   90.00
_cell.angle_beta   90.00
_cell.angle_gamma   90.00
#
_symmetry.space_group_name_H-M   'P 1'
#
loop_
_entity.id
_entity.type
_entity.pdbx_description
1 polymer ?
#
loop_
_entity_poly.entity_id
_entity_poly.type
_entity_poly.pdbx_seq_one_letter_code
_entity_poly.pdbx_strand_id
1 'polypeptide(L)'
;MCENNNNNECSCYTNILNTIVTLQRQGDVCDDTLNSCDRPYLGCATSSCFYNTRPITFYSCGNTTLWTMPYTLNGQTSRSSVFRCEAVDGCCCTCRVLAPNPDEASENPYVSTNSLFTLNLNCVGAISCLPDTYVSCI
;
A
#
# COMPACT_ATOMS: atom_id res chain seq x y z
N MET A 1 -28.62 1.61 3.54
CA MET A 1 -28.11 1.82 3.27
C MET A 1 -27.68 2.88 2.85
N CYS A 2 -27.24 3.41 2.76
CA CYS A 2 -26.68 4.45 2.44
C CYS A 2 -26.76 4.75 1.20
N GLU A 3 -27.50 4.76 0.64
CA GLU A 3 -27.48 4.93 -0.57
C GLU A 3 -27.46 6.15 -1.04
N ASN A 4 -27.91 6.98 -0.52
CA ASN A 4 -28.03 8.14 -1.10
C ASN A 4 -26.94 8.89 -1.07
N ASN A 5 -26.21 8.92 -0.42
CA ASN A 5 -25.23 9.71 -0.45
C ASN A 5 -24.20 9.28 -1.01
N ASN A 6 -24.30 8.74 -1.80
CA ASN A 6 -23.41 8.39 -2.63
C ASN A 6 -22.10 8.89 -2.49
N ASN A 7 -21.83 10.01 -2.32
CA ASN A 7 -20.53 10.46 -2.32
C ASN A 7 -19.82 10.08 -1.14
N ASN A 8 -20.43 9.68 -0.09
CA ASN A 8 -19.71 9.40 1.10
C ASN A 8 -19.64 7.99 1.45
N GLU A 9 -20.05 7.11 0.55
CA GLU A 9 -20.09 5.75 0.91
C GLU A 9 -18.77 5.17 1.25
N CYS A 10 -17.69 5.56 0.60
CA CYS A 10 -16.38 5.02 0.86
C CYS A 10 -15.43 6.06 1.41
N SER A 11 -15.94 7.16 1.98
CA SER A 11 -15.07 8.25 2.37
C SER A 11 -14.12 7.86 3.48
N CYS A 12 -14.53 6.97 4.37
CA CYS A 12 -13.63 6.53 5.44
C CYS A 12 -12.41 5.83 4.86
N TYR A 13 -12.62 4.89 3.94
CA TYR A 13 -11.51 4.20 3.31
C TYR A 13 -10.68 5.14 2.46
N THR A 14 -11.33 6.04 1.74
CA THR A 14 -10.64 6.97 0.87
C THR A 14 -9.71 7.85 1.68
N ASN A 15 -10.15 8.33 2.82
CA ASN A 15 -9.31 9.19 3.65
C ASN A 15 -8.11 8.43 4.21
N ILE A 16 -8.32 7.21 4.67
CA ILE A 16 -7.24 6.40 5.21
C ILE A 16 -6.22 6.11 4.12
N LEU A 17 -6.68 5.71 2.95
CA LEU A 17 -5.77 5.32 1.89
C LEU A 17 -5.03 6.52 1.32
N ASN A 18 -5.66 7.67 1.26
CA ASN A 18 -4.96 8.89 0.83
C ASN A 18 -3.85 9.25 1.80
N THR A 19 -4.07 9.07 3.09
CA THR A 19 -3.03 9.30 4.07
C THR A 19 -1.87 8.35 3.86
N ILE A 20 -2.18 7.09 3.61
CA ILE A 20 -1.14 6.10 3.38
C ILE A 20 -0.34 6.44 2.13
N VAL A 21 -1.01 6.82 1.04
CA VAL A 21 -0.32 7.17 -0.20
C VAL A 21 0.61 8.38 0.03
N THR A 22 0.13 9.36 0.78
CA THR A 22 0.94 10.54 1.06
C THR A 22 2.19 10.18 1.86
N LEU A 23 2.04 9.32 2.86
CA LEU A 23 3.19 8.90 3.65
C LEU A 23 4.18 8.10 2.82
N GLN A 24 3.68 7.27 1.93
CA GLN A 24 4.56 6.48 1.07
C GLN A 24 5.34 7.37 0.12
N ARG A 25 4.72 8.41 -0.41
CA ARG A 25 5.43 9.32 -1.29
C ARG A 25 6.53 10.07 -0.57
N GLN A 26 6.32 10.37 0.70
CA GLN A 26 7.37 11.02 1.47
C GLN A 26 8.56 10.09 1.66
N GLY A 27 8.31 8.81 1.83
CA GLY A 27 9.40 7.85 1.94
C GLY A 27 10.18 7.71 0.65
N ASP A 28 9.50 7.85 -0.49
CA ASP A 28 10.14 7.66 -1.76
C ASP A 28 11.16 8.75 -2.08
N VAL A 29 11.05 9.93 -1.49
CA VAL A 29 11.95 11.00 -1.84
C VAL A 29 13.05 11.20 -0.81
N CYS A 30 13.20 10.31 0.11
CA CYS A 30 14.22 10.48 1.13
C CYS A 30 15.62 10.56 0.56
N ASP A 31 15.93 9.71 -0.41
CA ASP A 31 17.28 9.63 -0.89
C ASP A 31 17.70 10.81 -1.68
N ASP A 32 16.80 11.42 -2.39
CA ASP A 32 17.20 12.41 -3.36
C ASP A 32 17.52 13.74 -2.75
N THR A 33 17.06 13.99 -1.54
CA THR A 33 17.17 15.33 -1.02
C THR A 33 17.77 15.36 0.36
N LEU A 34 18.57 14.38 0.70
CA LEU A 34 19.18 14.37 2.02
C LEU A 34 20.01 15.59 2.28
N ASN A 35 20.60 16.16 1.27
CA ASN A 35 21.46 17.33 1.44
C ASN A 35 20.75 18.63 1.18
N SER A 36 19.46 18.61 1.00
CA SER A 36 18.72 19.81 0.68
C SER A 36 18.40 20.61 1.94
N CYS A 37 18.52 21.89 1.85
CA CYS A 37 18.27 22.74 3.01
C CYS A 37 16.81 22.85 3.38
N ASP A 38 15.94 22.47 2.47
CA ASP A 38 14.50 22.51 2.78
C ASP A 38 14.05 21.24 3.44
N ARG A 39 14.97 20.32 3.76
CA ARG A 39 14.63 19.12 4.48
C ARG A 39 15.07 19.25 5.91
N PRO A 40 14.19 19.21 6.85
CA PRO A 40 14.55 19.43 8.25
C PRO A 40 15.02 18.15 8.93
N TYR A 41 16.04 17.55 8.41
CA TYR A 41 16.54 16.34 9.02
C TYR A 41 17.55 16.69 10.08
N LEU A 42 17.19 16.49 11.31
CA LEU A 42 18.08 16.68 12.43
C LEU A 42 18.03 15.40 13.25
N GLY A 43 19.18 14.92 13.63
CA GLY A 43 19.25 13.74 14.49
C GLY A 43 18.82 12.50 13.77
N CYS A 44 17.84 11.80 14.28
CA CYS A 44 17.47 10.53 13.72
C CYS A 44 16.38 10.61 12.69
N ALA A 45 16.21 11.74 12.08
CA ALA A 45 15.15 11.85 11.10
C ALA A 45 15.37 10.95 9.91
N THR A 46 16.59 10.46 9.71
CA THR A 46 16.83 9.59 8.58
C THR A 46 16.07 8.28 8.67
N SER A 47 15.56 7.94 9.83
CA SER A 47 14.83 6.69 9.93
C SER A 47 13.60 6.67 9.04
N SER A 48 13.07 7.84 8.68
CA SER A 48 11.91 7.86 7.82
C SER A 48 12.23 7.39 6.41
N CYS A 49 13.52 7.28 6.05
CA CYS A 49 13.90 6.82 4.73
C CYS A 49 13.99 5.32 4.64
N PHE A 50 13.80 4.61 5.74
CA PHE A 50 13.86 3.17 5.69
C PHE A 50 12.55 2.53 5.26
N TYR A 51 11.47 3.27 5.26
CA TYR A 51 10.17 2.71 4.94
C TYR A 51 9.51 3.54 3.87
N ASN A 52 9.08 2.89 2.82
CA ASN A 52 8.34 3.56 1.76
C ASN A 52 7.00 2.91 1.50
N THR A 53 6.60 1.95 2.30
CA THR A 53 5.39 1.19 2.04
C THR A 53 4.70 0.85 3.35
N ARG A 54 3.39 1.10 3.40
CA ARG A 54 2.53 0.57 4.45
C ARG A 54 1.68 -0.51 3.82
N PRO A 55 2.07 -1.78 3.97
CA PRO A 55 1.31 -2.86 3.34
C PRO A 55 -0.07 -2.96 3.96
N ILE A 56 -1.06 -3.28 3.15
CA ILE A 56 -2.43 -3.37 3.62
C ILE A 56 -3.06 -4.65 3.12
N THR A 57 -4.07 -5.09 3.85
CA THR A 57 -4.91 -6.19 3.42
C THR A 57 -6.34 -5.70 3.42
N PHE A 58 -7.15 -6.31 2.55
CA PHE A 58 -8.56 -5.99 2.45
C PHE A 58 -9.39 -7.22 2.76
N TYR A 59 -10.55 -7.01 3.34
CA TYR A 59 -11.52 -8.07 3.58
C TYR A 59 -12.80 -7.69 2.88
N SER A 60 -13.44 -8.66 2.23
CA SER A 60 -14.64 -8.37 1.46
C SER A 60 -15.83 -8.12 2.39
N CYS A 61 -16.81 -7.42 1.85
CA CYS A 61 -18.06 -7.24 2.56
C CYS A 61 -18.77 -8.57 2.70
N GLY A 62 -19.62 -8.64 3.65
CA GLY A 62 -20.46 -9.79 3.81
C GLY A 62 -19.81 -10.88 4.63
N ASN A 63 -18.97 -11.66 4.03
CA ASN A 63 -18.40 -12.79 4.75
C ASN A 63 -16.99 -12.53 5.26
N THR A 64 -16.50 -11.32 5.17
CA THR A 64 -15.18 -10.92 5.66
C THR A 64 -14.08 -11.86 5.20
N THR A 65 -14.13 -12.25 3.95
CA THR A 65 -13.10 -13.09 3.38
C THR A 65 -11.90 -12.24 3.00
N LEU A 66 -10.71 -12.75 3.28
CA LEU A 66 -9.48 -12.06 2.94
C LEU A 66 -9.35 -11.97 1.42
N TRP A 67 -9.07 -10.78 0.92
CA TRP A 67 -8.98 -10.52 -0.51
C TRP A 67 -7.61 -10.96 -1.01
N THR A 68 -7.58 -11.71 -2.10
CA THR A 68 -6.31 -12.12 -2.71
C THR A 68 -6.34 -11.81 -4.19
N MET A 69 -5.19 -11.52 -4.74
CA MET A 69 -5.05 -11.24 -6.16
C MET A 69 -3.82 -11.99 -6.70
N PRO A 70 -3.85 -12.35 -7.97
CA PRO A 70 -2.73 -13.08 -8.55
C PRO A 70 -1.58 -12.16 -8.91
N TYR A 71 -0.39 -12.70 -8.92
CA TYR A 71 0.79 -12.00 -9.41
C TYR A 71 1.73 -13.02 -10.07
N THR A 72 2.63 -12.51 -10.90
CA THR A 72 3.65 -13.33 -11.52
C THR A 72 5.01 -12.77 -11.12
N LEU A 73 5.87 -13.63 -10.62
CA LEU A 73 7.20 -13.23 -10.19
C LEU A 73 8.16 -14.33 -10.61
N ASN A 74 9.21 -13.95 -11.33
CA ASN A 74 10.22 -14.90 -11.81
C ASN A 74 9.59 -16.04 -12.58
N GLY A 75 8.60 -15.72 -13.38
CA GLY A 75 7.97 -16.72 -14.23
C GLY A 75 6.95 -17.59 -13.54
N GLN A 76 6.71 -17.39 -12.27
CA GLN A 76 5.74 -18.20 -11.54
C GLN A 76 4.58 -17.35 -11.12
N THR A 77 3.38 -17.91 -11.20
CA THR A 77 2.16 -17.22 -10.82
C THR A 77 1.68 -17.74 -9.47
N SER A 78 1.32 -16.83 -8.61
CA SER A 78 0.80 -17.19 -7.29
C SER A 78 -0.20 -16.11 -6.86
N ARG A 79 -0.66 -16.16 -5.64
CA ARG A 79 -1.62 -15.19 -5.13
C ARG A 79 -1.10 -14.58 -3.85
N SER A 80 -1.46 -13.35 -3.62
CA SER A 80 -1.05 -12.64 -2.42
C SER A 80 -2.22 -11.85 -1.87
N SER A 81 -2.23 -11.66 -0.57
CA SER A 81 -3.22 -10.83 0.10
C SER A 81 -2.63 -9.52 0.60
N VAL A 82 -1.38 -9.21 0.24
CA VAL A 82 -0.70 -8.02 0.72
C VAL A 82 -0.53 -7.07 -0.44
N PHE A 83 -0.92 -5.82 -0.24
CA PHE A 83 -0.97 -4.84 -1.31
C PHE A 83 -0.37 -3.52 -0.88
N ARG A 84 0.10 -2.75 -1.86
CA ARG A 84 0.54 -1.37 -1.64
C ARG A 84 -0.42 -0.46 -2.41
N CYS A 85 -1.02 0.48 -1.72
CA CYS A 85 -1.92 1.42 -2.38
C CYS A 85 -1.10 2.44 -3.14
N GLU A 86 -1.33 2.54 -4.45
CA GLU A 86 -0.57 3.47 -5.28
C GLU A 86 -1.33 4.77 -5.52
N ALA A 87 -2.64 4.71 -5.60
CA ALA A 87 -3.44 5.89 -5.88
C ALA A 87 -4.88 5.65 -5.48
N VAL A 88 -5.57 6.71 -5.11
CA VAL A 88 -6.97 6.65 -4.75
C VAL A 88 -7.68 7.76 -5.51
N ASP A 89 -8.78 7.41 -6.17
CA ASP A 89 -9.58 8.39 -6.89
C ASP A 89 -11.03 8.06 -6.61
N GLY A 90 -11.67 8.85 -5.74
CA GLY A 90 -13.03 8.57 -5.34
C GLY A 90 -13.10 7.24 -4.62
N CYS A 91 -13.93 6.35 -5.11
CA CYS A 91 -14.05 5.01 -4.53
C CYS A 91 -13.24 3.98 -5.27
N CYS A 92 -12.33 4.40 -6.14
CA CYS A 92 -11.45 3.48 -6.86
C CYS A 92 -10.05 3.56 -6.29
N CYS A 93 -9.49 2.43 -5.95
CA CYS A 93 -8.15 2.35 -5.39
C CYS A 93 -7.29 1.50 -6.31
N THR A 94 -6.16 2.03 -6.73
CA THR A 94 -5.21 1.27 -7.54
C THR A 94 -4.16 0.72 -6.59
N CYS A 95 -3.98 -0.58 -6.63
CA CYS A 95 -3.09 -1.28 -5.73
C CYS A 95 -2.09 -2.12 -6.50
N ARG A 96 -0.91 -2.23 -5.94
CA ARG A 96 0.13 -3.12 -6.44
C ARG A 96 0.18 -4.34 -5.54
N VAL A 97 0.28 -5.51 -6.15
CA VAL A 97 0.37 -6.74 -5.39
C VAL A 97 1.79 -6.91 -4.91
N LEU A 98 1.98 -7.17 -3.63
CA LEU A 98 3.28 -7.41 -3.05
C LEU A 98 3.45 -8.89 -2.82
N ALA A 99 4.59 -9.43 -3.22
CA ALA A 99 4.88 -10.84 -3.06
C ALA A 99 5.79 -11.05 -1.86
N PRO A 100 5.76 -12.24 -1.26
CA PRO A 100 6.74 -12.56 -0.22
C PRO A 100 8.14 -12.49 -0.82
N ASN A 101 9.08 -11.97 -0.05
CA ASN A 101 10.44 -11.85 -0.52
C ASN A 101 11.06 -13.25 -0.60
N PRO A 102 11.55 -13.67 -1.78
CA PRO A 102 12.18 -14.98 -1.90
C PRO A 102 13.45 -15.10 -1.09
N ASP A 103 14.11 -13.96 -0.80
CA ASP A 103 15.32 -13.98 -0.01
C ASP A 103 14.94 -13.93 1.46
N GLU A 104 14.92 -15.06 2.12
CA GLU A 104 14.49 -15.12 3.50
C GLU A 104 15.49 -14.47 4.44
N ALA A 105 16.69 -14.21 4.00
CA ALA A 105 17.65 -13.53 4.83
C ALA A 105 17.47 -12.02 4.81
N SER A 106 16.62 -11.50 3.93
CA SER A 106 16.41 -10.07 3.84
C SER A 106 15.53 -9.59 4.99
N GLU A 107 15.81 -8.37 5.43
CA GLU A 107 14.95 -7.76 6.44
C GLU A 107 13.63 -7.28 5.86
N ASN A 108 13.53 -7.22 4.55
CA ASN A 108 12.31 -6.73 3.92
C ASN A 108 11.44 -7.91 3.56
N PRO A 109 10.25 -8.00 4.13
CA PRO A 109 9.42 -9.20 3.95
C PRO A 109 8.74 -9.30 2.60
N TYR A 110 8.71 -8.22 1.82
CA TYR A 110 7.97 -8.22 0.56
C TYR A 110 8.81 -7.67 -0.57
N VAL A 111 8.47 -8.06 -1.79
CA VAL A 111 9.06 -7.49 -3.00
C VAL A 111 7.92 -6.99 -3.88
N SER A 112 8.26 -6.03 -4.73
CA SER A 112 7.31 -5.44 -5.65
C SER A 112 7.05 -6.40 -6.81
N THR A 113 5.83 -6.38 -7.31
CA THR A 113 5.49 -7.07 -8.55
C THR A 113 4.93 -6.05 -9.52
N ASN A 114 4.77 -6.45 -10.77
CA ASN A 114 4.17 -5.58 -11.76
C ASN A 114 2.67 -5.78 -11.85
N SER A 115 2.08 -6.49 -10.93
CA SER A 115 0.66 -6.78 -10.95
C SER A 115 -0.09 -5.68 -10.24
N LEU A 116 -0.87 -4.93 -10.99
CA LEU A 116 -1.69 -3.84 -10.46
C LEU A 116 -3.14 -4.18 -10.68
N PHE A 117 -3.99 -3.71 -9.80
CA PHE A 117 -5.42 -3.87 -9.98
C PHE A 117 -6.14 -2.68 -9.37
N THR A 118 -7.37 -2.47 -9.84
CA THR A 118 -8.20 -1.40 -9.31
C THR A 118 -9.32 -2.02 -8.49
N LEU A 119 -9.49 -1.52 -7.29
CA LEU A 119 -10.42 -2.08 -6.34
C LEU A 119 -11.54 -1.09 -6.12
N ASN A 120 -12.78 -1.60 -6.08
CA ASN A 120 -13.93 -0.79 -5.73
C ASN A 120 -14.07 -0.79 -4.23
N LEU A 121 -13.83 0.35 -3.60
CA LEU A 121 -13.84 0.43 -2.15
C LEU A 121 -15.22 0.18 -1.55
N ASN A 122 -16.27 0.24 -2.37
CA ASN A 122 -17.59 -0.12 -1.87
C ASN A 122 -17.73 -1.61 -1.59
N CYS A 123 -16.81 -2.42 -2.11
CA CYS A 123 -16.84 -3.86 -1.87
C CYS A 123 -15.97 -4.28 -0.71
N VAL A 124 -15.39 -3.34 0.01
CA VAL A 124 -14.44 -3.63 1.08
C VAL A 124 -15.15 -3.50 2.41
N GLY A 125 -15.08 -4.54 3.20
CA GLY A 125 -15.68 -4.52 4.54
C GLY A 125 -14.70 -4.11 5.62
N ALA A 126 -13.41 -4.31 5.40
CA ALA A 126 -12.39 -3.94 6.39
C ALA A 126 -11.05 -3.78 5.71
N ILE A 127 -10.22 -2.92 6.27
CA ILE A 127 -8.84 -2.73 5.83
C ILE A 127 -7.97 -2.93 7.05
N SER A 128 -6.87 -3.66 6.89
CA SER A 128 -5.92 -3.84 7.96
C SER A 128 -4.55 -3.42 7.46
N CYS A 129 -3.79 -2.73 8.30
CA CYS A 129 -2.44 -2.29 7.97
C CYS A 129 -1.44 -3.22 8.61
N LEU A 130 -0.42 -3.55 7.86
CA LEU A 130 0.71 -4.33 8.36
C LEU A 130 1.85 -3.38 8.69
N PRO A 131 2.88 -3.86 9.39
CA PRO A 131 3.97 -2.95 9.76
C PRO A 131 4.63 -2.32 8.55
N ASP A 132 5.03 -1.07 8.69
CA ASP A 132 5.71 -0.36 7.63
C ASP A 132 6.97 -1.08 7.24
N THR A 133 7.32 -1.02 5.97
CA THR A 133 8.48 -1.74 5.46
C THR A 133 9.04 -1.01 4.25
N TYR A 134 10.17 -1.47 3.78
CA TYR A 134 10.78 -0.97 2.56
C TYR A 134 10.58 -1.98 1.44
N VAL A 135 10.15 -1.49 0.29
CA VAL A 135 9.99 -2.32 -0.90
C VAL A 135 10.78 -1.63 -2.00
N SER A 136 11.74 -2.35 -2.57
CA SER A 136 12.59 -1.75 -3.60
C SER A 136 11.90 -1.77 -4.95
N CYS A 137 12.37 -0.93 -5.84
CA CYS A 137 11.88 -0.87 -7.21
C CYS A 137 10.42 -0.48 -7.31
N ILE A 138 10.00 0.39 -6.42
CA ILE A 138 8.61 0.80 -6.43
C ILE A 138 8.43 2.18 -7.00
#